data_ff33e34df01126b755f5181449b34453
#
_entry.id   ff33e34df01126b755f5181449b34453
#
_cell.length_a   1.000
_cell.length_b   1.000
_cell.length_c   1.000
_cell.angle_alpha   90.00
_cell.angle_beta   90.00
_cell.angle_gamma   90.00
#
_symmetry.space_group_name_H-M   'P 1'
#
loop_
_entity.id
_entity.type
_entity.pdbx_description
1 polymer ?
#
loop_
_entity_poly.entity_id
_entity_poly.type
_entity_poly.pdbx_seq_one_letter_code
_entity_poly.pdbx_strand_id
1 'polypeptide(L)'
;MKTLTERLYEYLEVRRAMGYDLRFPERVLKKFTAYADERSATHITTDLFKAWKHDYGNADTNTWSARLSMVRSFARWLRGIDGISEIPPRDIAIGKFKRAKPYIY
;
A
#
# COMPACT_ATOMS: atom_id res chain seq x y z
N MET A 1 0.14 -3.52 21.29
CA MET A 1 0.29 -2.82 20.01
C MET A 1 -0.43 -3.59 18.92
N LYS A 2 -1.15 -2.90 18.04
CA LYS A 2 -1.91 -3.57 16.99
C LYS A 2 -1.04 -3.87 15.80
N THR A 3 -1.30 -4.99 15.14
CA THR A 3 -0.64 -5.34 13.88
C THR A 3 -1.23 -4.50 12.75
N LEU A 4 -0.53 -4.48 11.61
CA LEU A 4 -1.08 -3.80 10.43
C LEU A 4 -2.36 -4.44 9.96
N THR A 5 -2.50 -5.76 10.10
CA THR A 5 -3.76 -6.45 9.75
C THR A 5 -4.90 -5.97 10.64
N GLU A 6 -4.68 -5.81 11.93
CA GLU A 6 -5.71 -5.28 12.83
C GLU A 6 -6.08 -3.85 12.44
N ARG A 7 -5.10 -3.03 12.11
CA ARG A 7 -5.36 -1.66 11.64
C ARG A 7 -6.15 -1.66 10.33
N LEU A 8 -5.86 -2.62 9.44
CA LEU A 8 -6.60 -2.72 8.20
C LEU A 8 -8.07 -2.98 8.44
N TYR A 9 -8.41 -3.87 9.37
CA TYR A 9 -9.81 -4.14 9.69
C TYR A 9 -10.51 -2.88 10.21
N GLU A 10 -9.83 -2.08 11.03
CA GLU A 10 -10.37 -0.81 11.49
C GLU A 10 -10.63 0.14 10.32
N TYR A 11 -9.69 0.24 9.40
CA TYR A 11 -9.81 1.08 8.22
C TYR A 11 -11.01 0.66 7.36
N LEU A 12 -11.13 -0.64 7.11
CA LEU A 12 -12.23 -1.15 6.28
C LEU A 12 -13.58 -0.89 6.95
N GLU A 13 -13.66 -1.04 8.25
CA GLU A 13 -14.89 -0.81 8.98
C GLU A 13 -15.32 0.65 8.87
N VAL A 14 -14.38 1.57 9.04
CA VAL A 14 -14.66 3.00 8.92
C VAL A 14 -15.15 3.35 7.52
N ARG A 15 -14.46 2.83 6.50
CA ARG A 15 -14.81 3.12 5.12
C ARG A 15 -16.16 2.55 4.73
N ARG A 16 -16.47 1.34 5.18
CA ARG A 16 -17.76 0.72 4.88
C ARG A 16 -18.91 1.45 5.57
N ALA A 17 -18.67 1.98 6.76
CA ALA A 17 -19.66 2.80 7.44
C ALA A 17 -19.97 4.07 6.68
N MET A 18 -19.06 4.52 5.81
CA MET A 18 -19.26 5.67 4.94
C MET A 18 -19.86 5.33 3.59
N GLY A 19 -20.19 4.04 3.37
CA GLY A 19 -20.86 3.60 2.14
C GLY A 19 -19.95 3.05 1.05
N TYR A 20 -18.67 2.90 1.30
CA TYR A 20 -17.75 2.36 0.28
C TYR A 20 -17.81 0.85 0.23
N ASP A 21 -17.79 0.31 -0.99
CA ASP A 21 -17.62 -1.13 -1.21
C ASP A 21 -16.15 -1.38 -1.48
N LEU A 22 -15.48 -2.08 -0.57
CA LEU A 22 -14.03 -2.26 -0.60
C LEU A 22 -13.64 -3.73 -0.78
N ARG A 23 -14.44 -4.53 -1.48
CA ARG A 23 -14.13 -5.95 -1.64
C ARG A 23 -12.79 -6.18 -2.33
N PHE A 24 -12.51 -5.45 -3.42
CA PHE A 24 -11.24 -5.60 -4.11
C PHE A 24 -10.08 -4.99 -3.31
N PRO A 25 -10.19 -3.75 -2.80
CA PRO A 25 -9.14 -3.22 -1.91
C PRO A 25 -8.89 -4.08 -0.70
N GLU A 26 -9.92 -4.66 -0.11
CA GLU A 26 -9.76 -5.55 1.04
C GLU A 26 -8.84 -6.72 0.68
N ARG A 27 -9.09 -7.36 -0.46
CA ARG A 27 -8.30 -8.50 -0.89
C ARG A 27 -6.84 -8.14 -1.09
N VAL A 28 -6.59 -7.02 -1.75
CA VAL A 28 -5.23 -6.56 -2.02
C VAL A 28 -4.52 -6.18 -0.73
N LEU A 29 -5.18 -5.40 0.12
CA LEU A 29 -4.56 -4.89 1.33
C LEU A 29 -4.32 -5.99 2.36
N LYS A 30 -5.16 -7.03 2.38
CA LYS A 30 -4.91 -8.18 3.25
C LYS A 30 -3.60 -8.88 2.90
N LYS A 31 -3.29 -8.99 1.61
CA LYS A 31 -2.02 -9.57 1.19
C LYS A 31 -0.85 -8.69 1.63
N PHE A 32 -1.00 -7.38 1.49
CA PHE A 32 0.05 -6.46 1.89
C PHE A 32 0.29 -6.49 3.40
N THR A 33 -0.78 -6.46 4.20
CA THR A 33 -0.63 -6.46 5.65
C THR A 33 -0.12 -7.79 6.18
N ALA A 34 -0.51 -8.91 5.55
CA ALA A 34 0.03 -10.21 5.93
C ALA A 34 1.54 -10.26 5.69
N TYR A 35 1.99 -9.73 4.55
CA TYR A 35 3.40 -9.64 4.24
C TYR A 35 4.13 -8.78 5.27
N ALA A 36 3.55 -7.64 5.62
CA ALA A 36 4.11 -6.73 6.61
C ALA A 36 4.21 -7.38 7.98
N ASP A 37 3.16 -8.10 8.39
CA ASP A 37 3.14 -8.76 9.69
C ASP A 37 4.20 -9.84 9.80
N GLU A 38 4.45 -10.57 8.70
CA GLU A 38 5.51 -11.58 8.65
C GLU A 38 6.89 -10.94 8.89
N ARG A 39 7.04 -9.69 8.52
CA ARG A 39 8.29 -8.95 8.71
C ARG A 39 8.28 -8.12 9.99
N SER A 40 7.28 -8.32 10.84
CA SER A 40 7.13 -7.60 12.11
C SER A 40 7.05 -6.08 11.92
N ALA A 41 6.54 -5.64 10.78
CA ALA A 41 6.36 -4.22 10.53
C ALA A 41 5.14 -3.72 11.28
N THR A 42 5.27 -2.60 11.98
CA THR A 42 4.19 -2.01 12.77
C THR A 42 3.60 -0.77 12.11
N HIS A 43 4.24 -0.28 11.06
CA HIS A 43 3.77 0.88 10.30
C HIS A 43 4.20 0.70 8.85
N ILE A 44 3.61 1.52 7.97
CA ILE A 44 3.89 1.43 6.54
C ILE A 44 5.09 2.30 6.22
N THR A 45 6.01 1.76 5.41
CA THR A 45 7.14 2.53 4.88
C THR A 45 7.19 2.32 3.36
N THR A 46 7.83 3.25 2.68
CA THR A 46 8.05 3.14 1.24
C THR A 46 8.86 1.87 0.92
N ASP A 47 9.87 1.59 1.74
CA ASP A 47 10.69 0.40 1.54
C ASP A 47 9.89 -0.88 1.70
N LEU A 48 8.93 -0.90 2.63
CA LEU A 48 8.04 -2.06 2.81
C LEU A 48 7.22 -2.31 1.55
N PHE A 49 6.66 -1.25 0.95
CA PHE A 49 5.92 -1.37 -0.29
C PHE A 49 6.82 -1.88 -1.43
N LYS A 50 8.02 -1.34 -1.54
CA LYS A 50 8.97 -1.77 -2.58
C LYS A 50 9.33 -3.23 -2.44
N ALA A 51 9.55 -3.69 -1.21
CA ALA A 51 9.86 -5.10 -0.95
C ALA A 51 8.68 -6.00 -1.34
N TRP A 52 7.46 -5.58 -0.99
CA TRP A 52 6.27 -6.34 -1.35
C TRP A 52 6.11 -6.42 -2.86
N LYS A 53 6.29 -5.29 -3.55
CA LYS A 53 6.23 -5.23 -5.01
C LYS A 53 7.27 -6.15 -5.64
N HIS A 54 8.49 -6.14 -5.11
CA HIS A 54 9.56 -7.00 -5.61
C HIS A 54 9.21 -8.48 -5.45
N ASP A 55 8.69 -8.86 -4.30
CA ASP A 55 8.41 -10.26 -4.01
C ASP A 55 7.20 -10.80 -4.76
N TYR A 56 6.26 -9.93 -5.15
CA TYR A 56 5.08 -10.33 -5.92
C TYR A 56 5.13 -9.84 -7.36
N GLY A 57 6.24 -9.51 -7.89
CA GLY A 57 6.61 -8.60 -8.94
C GLY A 57 6.13 -8.83 -10.36
N ASN A 58 5.27 -9.79 -10.65
CA ASN A 58 4.97 -10.12 -12.04
C ASN A 58 3.69 -9.48 -12.60
N ALA A 59 3.10 -8.55 -11.90
CA ALA A 59 1.94 -7.83 -12.40
C ALA A 59 2.39 -6.66 -13.28
N ASP A 60 1.50 -6.20 -14.17
CA ASP A 60 1.82 -5.08 -15.03
C ASP A 60 1.76 -3.76 -14.25
N THR A 61 2.20 -2.69 -14.93
CA THR A 61 2.27 -1.35 -14.33
C THR A 61 0.90 -0.87 -13.85
N ASN A 62 -0.15 -1.12 -14.64
CA ASN A 62 -1.50 -0.68 -14.26
C ASN A 62 -1.98 -1.37 -13.00
N THR A 63 -1.70 -2.66 -12.87
CA THR A 63 -2.06 -3.41 -11.67
C THR A 63 -1.33 -2.85 -10.46
N TRP A 64 -0.03 -2.58 -10.59
CA TRP A 64 0.74 -2.04 -9.47
C TRP A 64 0.34 -0.61 -9.12
N SER A 65 -0.06 0.19 -10.13
CA SER A 65 -0.58 1.53 -9.86
C SER A 65 -1.86 1.45 -9.03
N ALA A 66 -2.75 0.52 -9.35
CA ALA A 66 -3.99 0.32 -8.59
C ALA A 66 -3.68 -0.12 -7.16
N ARG A 67 -2.77 -1.08 -6.99
CA ARG A 67 -2.38 -1.55 -5.67
C ARG A 67 -1.73 -0.44 -4.85
N LEU A 68 -0.88 0.36 -5.49
CA LEU A 68 -0.25 1.50 -4.82
C LEU A 68 -1.28 2.51 -4.34
N SER A 69 -2.29 2.79 -5.16
CA SER A 69 -3.36 3.72 -4.76
C SER A 69 -4.06 3.23 -3.50
N MET A 70 -4.33 1.93 -3.42
CA MET A 70 -4.97 1.34 -2.24
C MET A 70 -4.10 1.44 -1.01
N VAL A 71 -2.81 1.13 -1.16
CA VAL A 71 -1.85 1.22 -0.05
C VAL A 71 -1.71 2.67 0.40
N ARG A 72 -1.65 3.62 -0.55
CA ARG A 72 -1.53 5.03 -0.21
C ARG A 72 -2.74 5.54 0.58
N SER A 73 -3.95 5.10 0.20
CA SER A 73 -5.15 5.49 0.94
C SER A 73 -5.13 4.96 2.36
N PHE A 74 -4.76 3.70 2.52
CA PHE A 74 -4.62 3.09 3.83
C PHE A 74 -3.52 3.78 4.64
N ALA A 75 -2.38 4.04 4.02
CA ALA A 75 -1.25 4.69 4.70
C ALA A 75 -1.62 6.10 5.17
N ARG A 76 -2.38 6.82 4.35
CA ARG A 76 -2.82 8.16 4.72
C ARG A 76 -3.72 8.15 5.94
N TRP A 77 -4.65 7.20 5.98
CA TRP A 77 -5.51 7.03 7.14
C TRP A 77 -4.69 6.63 8.38
N LEU A 78 -3.79 5.68 8.19
CA LEU A 78 -2.98 5.15 9.29
C LEU A 78 -2.04 6.21 9.86
N ARG A 79 -1.48 7.05 8.99
CA ARG A 79 -0.58 8.12 9.42
C ARG A 79 -1.31 9.10 10.36
N GLY A 80 -2.60 9.30 10.16
CA GLY A 80 -3.40 10.13 11.06
C GLY A 80 -3.50 9.55 12.46
N ILE A 81 -3.24 8.24 12.61
CA ILE A 81 -3.32 7.55 13.90
C ILE A 81 -1.92 7.42 14.53
N ASP A 82 -0.94 6.93 13.76
CA ASP A 82 0.38 6.62 14.31
C ASP A 82 1.40 7.74 14.11
N GLY A 83 1.18 8.64 13.18
CA GLY A 83 2.09 9.76 12.93
C GLY A 83 3.41 9.39 12.28
N ILE A 84 3.69 8.10 12.04
CA ILE A 84 4.98 7.64 11.54
C ILE A 84 4.89 6.86 10.24
N SER A 85 3.70 6.39 9.85
CA SER A 85 3.55 5.69 8.58
C SER A 85 3.87 6.62 7.42
N GLU A 86 4.59 6.09 6.43
CA GLU A 86 4.92 6.83 5.22
C GLU A 86 3.86 6.56 4.16
N ILE A 87 3.62 7.57 3.34
CA ILE A 87 2.73 7.42 2.19
C ILE A 87 3.65 7.21 0.98
N PRO A 88 3.71 5.99 0.41
CA PRO A 88 4.63 5.74 -0.70
C PRO A 88 4.36 6.68 -1.88
N PRO A 89 5.40 7.18 -2.57
CA PRO A 89 5.21 8.09 -3.70
C PRO A 89 4.50 7.41 -4.86
N ARG A 90 3.77 8.18 -5.64
CA ARG A 90 3.01 7.65 -6.76
C ARG A 90 3.88 7.04 -7.85
N ASP A 91 5.08 7.56 -8.04
CA ASP A 91 5.92 7.15 -9.16
C ASP A 91 6.65 5.83 -8.95
N ILE A 92 6.66 5.28 -7.74
CA ILE A 92 7.39 4.03 -7.52
C ILE A 92 6.73 2.82 -8.19
N ALA A 93 5.45 2.90 -8.52
CA ALA A 93 4.79 1.82 -9.24
C ALA A 93 4.99 1.95 -10.75
N ILE A 94 5.36 3.16 -11.23
CA ILE A 94 5.54 3.43 -12.65
C ILE A 94 6.99 3.18 -13.07
N GLY A 95 7.81 2.98 -12.19
CA GLY A 95 9.16 2.59 -12.50
C GLY A 95 10.02 3.72 -13.02
N LYS A 96 9.94 4.08 -13.43
CA LYS A 96 10.57 4.45 -13.87
C LYS A 96 11.05 4.92 -14.39
N PHE A 97 10.43 5.04 -14.32
CA PHE A 97 10.72 5.18 -14.95
C PHE A 97 11.24 5.52 -15.48
N LYS A 98 11.28 5.74 -15.49
CA LYS A 98 11.81 5.84 -16.00
C LYS A 98 12.29 6.27 -16.46
N ARG A 99 12.24 6.55 -16.40
CA ARG A 99 12.80 6.91 -16.87
C ARG A 99 13.16 7.31 -17.42
N ALA A 100 13.04 7.33 -17.46
CA ALA A 100 13.48 7.55 -18.08
C ALA A 100 13.64 8.14 -18.72
N LYS A 101 13.61 8.48 -18.83
CA LYS A 101 13.93 8.88 -19.50
C LYS A 101 14.21 9.51 -20.00
N PRO A 102 14.08 9.47 -20.05
CA PRO A 102 14.53 9.93 -20.56
C PRO A 102 14.83 10.52 -21.01
N TYR A 103 14.64 10.70 -21.08
CA TYR A 103 15.13 10.96 -21.55
C TYR A 103 15.28 11.44 -22.22
N ILE A 104 15.06 11.31 -22.21
CA ILE A 104 15.29 11.49 -22.76
C ILE A 104 15.34 11.96 -23.31
N TYR A 105 15.12 12.15 -23.50
CA TYR A 105 15.31 12.24 -23.95
C TYR A 105 15.58 12.74 -24.18
#